data_e9ef99e3e1b174c74687d2689b79275e
#
_entry.id   e9ef99e3e1b174c74687d2689b79275e
#
_cell.length_a   1.000
_cell.length_b   1.000
_cell.length_c   1.000
_cell.angle_alpha   90.00
_cell.angle_beta   90.00
_cell.angle_gamma   90.00
#
_symmetry.space_group_name_H-M   'P 1'
#
loop_
_entity.id
_entity.type
_entity.pdbx_description
1 polymer ?
#
loop_
_entity_poly.entity_id
_entity_poly.type
_entity_poly.pdbx_seq_one_letter_code
_entity_poly.pdbx_strand_id
1 'polypeptide(L)'
;SAGYFERFNRDFGFCVNREFQKIYAVSRQYSWTDGEQFRKFCEAAAIPCEELNPDRFFKRGMCDGAFLTREYTYDAQILKEYLLRKIAEYHAVEIRYGIRIEVIEKNQDSYLIRDNNGEEYRTGFLLNAAYASTNQVLRLAGYEEFGIKYELCEIILCEVNDRLREYGFTVMDGPFFSIMPFGKTGMHSLTSVTFTPHDTSYDKVPVFDCQSRSEGYCSPVCLGNCNDCPARPDTAFPYMASLAEKYLRDEFEFTYKDSLFSMKPILMSSEIDDSRPT
;
A
#
# COMPACT_ATOMS: atom_id res chain seq x y z
N SER A 1 -13.69 6.55 1.17
CA SER A 1 -13.36 5.56 2.22
C SER A 1 -14.16 5.80 3.50
N ALA A 2 -14.40 7.05 3.93
CA ALA A 2 -15.14 7.36 5.16
C ALA A 2 -16.53 6.68 5.20
N GLY A 3 -17.28 6.67 4.11
CA GLY A 3 -18.60 6.03 4.03
C GLY A 3 -18.60 4.50 4.19
N TYR A 4 -17.45 3.84 4.00
CA TYR A 4 -17.34 2.38 4.16
C TYR A 4 -16.67 1.96 5.47
N PHE A 5 -16.19 2.90 6.27
CA PHE A 5 -15.45 2.63 7.51
C PHE A 5 -16.24 1.75 8.49
N GLU A 6 -17.47 2.13 8.80
CA GLU A 6 -18.33 1.38 9.73
C GLU A 6 -18.69 0.00 9.16
N ARG A 7 -18.97 -0.08 7.86
CA ARG A 7 -19.26 -1.35 7.19
C ARG A 7 -18.08 -2.31 7.25
N PHE A 8 -16.87 -1.84 6.92
CA PHE A 8 -15.66 -2.65 7.00
C PHE A 8 -15.40 -3.16 8.43
N ASN A 9 -15.54 -2.26 9.41
CA ASN A 9 -15.37 -2.62 10.82
C ASN A 9 -16.40 -3.64 11.32
N ARG A 10 -17.63 -3.58 10.82
CA ARG A 10 -18.67 -4.56 11.15
C ARG A 10 -18.37 -5.92 10.49
N ASP A 11 -18.04 -5.91 9.21
CA ASP A 11 -17.90 -7.14 8.42
C ASP A 11 -16.55 -7.84 8.65
N PHE A 12 -15.48 -7.07 8.93
CA PHE A 12 -14.10 -7.57 9.07
C PHE A 12 -13.40 -7.12 10.37
N GLY A 13 -14.14 -6.73 11.39
CA GLY A 13 -13.60 -6.24 12.65
C GLY A 13 -12.62 -7.17 13.35
N PHE A 14 -12.68 -8.48 13.07
CA PHE A 14 -11.76 -9.49 13.62
C PHE A 14 -10.31 -9.27 13.17
N CYS A 15 -10.05 -8.68 12.01
CA CYS A 15 -8.70 -8.35 11.51
C CYS A 15 -8.29 -6.90 11.74
N VAL A 16 -9.17 -6.06 12.32
CA VAL A 16 -8.89 -4.64 12.56
C VAL A 16 -8.15 -4.46 13.89
N ASN A 17 -7.04 -3.72 13.86
CA ASN A 17 -6.35 -3.22 15.02
C ASN A 17 -6.88 -1.81 15.37
N ARG A 18 -7.39 -1.66 16.60
CA ARG A 18 -7.94 -0.42 17.15
C ARG A 18 -7.18 0.06 18.39
N GLU A 19 -6.18 -0.70 18.83
CA GLU A 19 -5.52 -0.55 20.13
C GLU A 19 -4.31 0.40 20.03
N PHE A 20 -4.50 1.55 19.37
CA PHE A 20 -3.50 2.60 19.31
C PHE A 20 -4.15 3.96 19.08
N GLN A 21 -3.42 5.02 19.36
CA GLN A 21 -3.83 6.39 19.11
C GLN A 21 -3.21 6.88 17.80
N LYS A 22 -4.04 7.31 16.86
CA LYS A 22 -3.58 7.88 15.60
C LYS A 22 -3.34 9.37 15.73
N ILE A 23 -2.11 9.78 15.57
CA ILE A 23 -1.69 11.18 15.58
C ILE A 23 -1.29 11.60 14.17
N TYR A 24 -2.02 12.56 13.63
CA TYR A 24 -1.60 13.33 12.46
C TYR A 24 -0.86 14.59 12.91
N ALA A 25 0.19 14.95 12.21
CA ALA A 25 0.91 16.21 12.48
C ALA A 25 1.16 16.96 11.18
N VAL A 26 1.16 18.29 11.30
CA VAL A 26 1.54 19.19 10.23
C VAL A 26 2.94 19.69 10.52
N SER A 27 3.85 19.53 9.58
CA SER A 27 5.21 20.06 9.72
C SER A 27 5.21 21.57 9.67
N ARG A 28 6.02 22.20 10.51
CA ARG A 28 6.20 23.66 10.48
C ARG A 28 6.83 24.17 9.18
N GLN A 29 7.58 23.31 8.49
CA GLN A 29 8.26 23.66 7.25
C GLN A 29 7.91 22.65 6.16
N TYR A 30 7.75 23.13 4.93
CA TYR A 30 7.51 22.30 3.74
C TYR A 30 6.18 21.53 3.71
N SER A 31 5.25 21.79 4.63
CA SER A 31 3.88 21.30 4.53
C SER A 31 3.09 22.18 3.57
N TRP A 32 2.23 21.55 2.76
CA TRP A 32 1.32 22.27 1.84
C TRP A 32 0.05 22.76 2.54
N THR A 33 -0.26 22.22 3.71
CA THR A 33 -1.37 22.59 4.55
C THR A 33 -0.88 23.05 5.93
N ASP A 34 -1.68 23.86 6.60
CA ASP A 34 -1.50 24.22 8.00
C ASP A 34 -2.50 23.49 8.91
N GLY A 35 -2.33 23.62 10.22
CA GLY A 35 -3.18 22.96 11.21
C GLY A 35 -4.64 23.39 11.14
N GLU A 36 -4.94 24.64 10.79
CA GLU A 36 -6.31 25.14 10.66
C GLU A 36 -7.01 24.53 9.44
N GLN A 37 -6.30 24.41 8.32
CA GLN A 37 -6.82 23.76 7.11
C GLN A 37 -7.13 22.30 7.38
N PHE A 38 -6.24 21.57 8.08
CA PHE A 38 -6.50 20.19 8.44
C PHE A 38 -7.71 20.03 9.36
N ARG A 39 -7.86 20.88 10.36
CA ARG A 39 -9.03 20.89 11.25
C ARG A 39 -10.33 21.10 10.46
N LYS A 40 -10.36 22.10 9.56
CA LYS A 40 -11.50 22.36 8.69
C LYS A 40 -11.83 21.17 7.78
N PHE A 41 -10.82 20.48 7.26
CA PHE A 41 -11.01 19.26 6.49
C PHE A 41 -11.67 18.16 7.33
N CYS A 42 -11.19 17.93 8.55
CA CYS A 42 -11.77 16.92 9.45
C CYS A 42 -13.24 17.26 9.79
N GLU A 43 -13.55 18.54 10.06
CA GLU A 43 -14.91 19.00 10.31
C GLU A 43 -15.83 18.75 9.09
N ALA A 44 -15.38 19.11 7.89
CA ALA A 44 -16.14 18.91 6.65
C ALA A 44 -16.37 17.43 6.32
N ALA A 45 -15.39 16.56 6.63
CA ALA A 45 -15.44 15.12 6.42
C ALA A 45 -16.10 14.36 7.59
N ALA A 46 -16.56 15.04 8.64
CA ALA A 46 -17.09 14.44 9.88
C ALA A 46 -16.13 13.43 10.53
N ILE A 47 -14.82 13.69 10.45
CA ILE A 47 -13.78 12.88 11.09
C ILE A 47 -13.54 13.44 12.51
N PRO A 48 -13.64 12.61 13.56
CA PRO A 48 -13.25 13.03 14.91
C PRO A 48 -11.80 13.50 14.93
N CYS A 49 -11.59 14.74 15.43
CA CYS A 49 -10.29 15.39 15.44
C CYS A 49 -10.14 16.21 16.71
N GLU A 50 -9.16 15.88 17.54
CA GLU A 50 -8.81 16.61 18.75
C GLU A 50 -7.41 17.19 18.60
N GLU A 51 -7.28 18.51 18.75
CA GLU A 51 -5.98 19.17 18.68
C GLU A 51 -5.18 18.93 19.96
N LEU A 52 -3.93 18.54 19.82
CA LEU A 52 -3.00 18.23 20.89
C LEU A 52 -1.74 19.08 20.78
N ASN A 53 -1.03 19.25 21.91
CA ASN A 53 0.27 19.89 21.89
C ASN A 53 1.29 19.02 21.14
N PRO A 54 1.84 19.45 19.99
CA PRO A 54 2.79 18.67 19.20
C PRO A 54 4.08 18.33 19.96
N ASP A 55 4.53 19.14 20.91
CA ASP A 55 5.74 18.91 21.70
C ASP A 55 5.64 17.66 22.62
N ARG A 56 4.45 17.07 22.75
CA ARG A 56 4.28 15.78 23.44
C ARG A 56 4.85 14.59 22.64
N PHE A 57 4.89 14.71 21.33
CA PHE A 57 5.20 13.60 20.42
C PHE A 57 6.42 13.91 19.56
N PHE A 58 6.59 15.16 19.19
CA PHE A 58 7.59 15.62 18.26
C PHE A 58 8.63 16.51 18.95
N LYS A 59 9.83 16.54 18.41
CA LYS A 59 10.87 17.47 18.85
C LYS A 59 10.38 18.92 18.70
N ARG A 60 10.70 19.73 19.67
CA ARG A 60 10.19 21.10 19.78
C ARG A 60 10.42 21.91 18.49
N GLY A 61 9.38 22.51 17.97
CA GLY A 61 9.43 23.36 16.80
C GLY A 61 9.43 22.62 15.45
N MET A 62 9.29 21.29 15.45
CA MET A 62 9.22 20.51 14.21
C MET A 62 7.81 20.54 13.60
N CYS A 63 6.77 20.48 14.41
CA CYS A 63 5.39 20.48 13.96
C CYS A 63 4.65 21.73 14.41
N ASP A 64 3.73 22.20 13.57
CA ASP A 64 2.86 23.35 13.82
C ASP A 64 1.55 22.95 14.49
N GLY A 65 1.10 21.70 14.26
CA GLY A 65 -0.06 21.10 14.89
C GLY A 65 0.07 19.59 15.01
N ALA A 66 -0.63 19.03 16.00
CA ALA A 66 -0.81 17.59 16.16
C ALA A 66 -2.27 17.30 16.50
N PHE A 67 -2.83 16.24 15.91
CA PHE A 67 -4.24 15.94 15.96
C PHE A 67 -4.48 14.47 16.24
N LEU A 68 -5.21 14.17 17.31
CA LEU A 68 -5.73 12.83 17.55
C LEU A 68 -6.94 12.61 16.65
N THR A 69 -6.86 11.60 15.80
CA THR A 69 -7.93 11.23 14.87
C THR A 69 -8.32 9.78 15.06
N ARG A 70 -9.42 9.38 14.41
CA ARG A 70 -9.85 7.98 14.38
C ARG A 70 -9.43 7.30 13.07
N GLU A 71 -8.35 6.56 13.12
CA GLU A 71 -7.90 5.69 12.04
C GLU A 71 -7.46 4.35 12.63
N TYR A 72 -7.77 3.28 11.92
CA TYR A 72 -7.41 1.92 12.30
C TYR A 72 -6.53 1.30 11.23
N THR A 73 -5.79 0.26 11.61
CA THR A 73 -5.12 -0.61 10.65
C THR A 73 -5.80 -1.97 10.61
N TYR A 74 -5.59 -2.72 9.55
CA TYR A 74 -6.07 -4.09 9.47
C TYR A 74 -4.93 -5.04 9.14
N ASP A 75 -5.08 -6.26 9.59
CA ASP A 75 -4.14 -7.34 9.31
C ASP A 75 -4.56 -8.05 8.02
N ALA A 76 -3.79 -7.81 6.96
CA ALA A 76 -4.08 -8.34 5.64
C ALA A 76 -3.93 -9.87 5.57
N GLN A 77 -3.06 -10.48 6.39
CA GLN A 77 -2.89 -11.93 6.41
C GLN A 77 -4.09 -12.62 7.06
N ILE A 78 -4.56 -12.09 8.20
CA ILE A 78 -5.79 -12.58 8.84
C ILE A 78 -6.99 -12.48 7.90
N LEU A 79 -7.12 -11.34 7.18
CA LEU A 79 -8.19 -11.16 6.21
C LEU A 79 -8.07 -12.13 5.04
N LYS A 80 -6.86 -12.32 4.50
CA LYS A 80 -6.58 -13.28 3.42
C LYS A 80 -6.98 -14.70 3.81
N GLU A 81 -6.54 -15.15 4.99
CA GLU A 81 -6.86 -16.49 5.49
C GLU A 81 -8.37 -16.68 5.68
N TYR A 82 -9.07 -15.67 6.19
CA TYR A 82 -10.52 -15.69 6.31
C TYR A 82 -11.18 -15.83 4.93
N LEU A 83 -10.79 -15.02 3.95
CA LEU A 83 -11.36 -15.05 2.60
C LEU A 83 -11.09 -16.38 1.89
N LEU A 84 -9.88 -16.94 2.03
CA LEU A 84 -9.55 -18.25 1.46
C LEU A 84 -10.43 -19.37 2.08
N ARG A 85 -10.64 -19.36 3.40
CA ARG A 85 -11.55 -20.30 4.04
C ARG A 85 -12.99 -20.14 3.55
N LYS A 86 -13.45 -18.89 3.38
CA LYS A 86 -14.78 -18.61 2.85
C LYS A 86 -14.95 -19.08 1.42
N ILE A 87 -13.96 -18.88 0.56
CA ILE A 87 -14.00 -19.37 -0.82
C ILE A 87 -14.04 -20.90 -0.85
N ALA A 88 -13.33 -21.59 0.03
CA ALA A 88 -13.32 -23.04 0.10
C ALA A 88 -14.68 -23.67 0.48
N GLU A 89 -15.61 -22.89 1.04
CA GLU A 89 -16.99 -23.31 1.31
C GLU A 89 -17.82 -23.46 0.01
N TYR A 90 -17.34 -22.89 -1.11
CA TYR A 90 -18.04 -22.93 -2.41
C TYR A 90 -17.41 -24.01 -3.31
N HIS A 91 -18.03 -25.18 -3.40
CA HIS A 91 -17.52 -26.31 -4.20
C HIS A 91 -17.40 -26.02 -5.70
N ALA A 92 -18.09 -24.99 -6.22
CA ALA A 92 -18.01 -24.58 -7.61
C ALA A 92 -16.84 -23.60 -7.91
N VAL A 93 -16.07 -23.20 -6.89
CA VAL A 93 -14.93 -22.30 -7.05
C VAL A 93 -13.64 -23.10 -7.01
N GLU A 94 -12.82 -22.95 -8.03
CA GLU A 94 -11.47 -23.53 -8.11
C GLU A 94 -10.44 -22.40 -8.13
N ILE A 95 -9.42 -22.48 -7.27
CA ILE A 95 -8.28 -21.56 -7.26
C ILE A 95 -7.07 -22.34 -7.76
N ARG A 96 -6.44 -21.85 -8.82
CA ARG A 96 -5.21 -22.40 -9.38
C ARG A 96 -4.07 -21.43 -9.19
N TYR A 97 -3.01 -21.89 -8.54
CA TYR A 97 -1.77 -21.14 -8.30
C TYR A 97 -0.68 -21.55 -9.28
N GLY A 98 0.31 -20.67 -9.50
CA GLY A 98 1.43 -20.92 -10.39
C GLY A 98 1.05 -20.98 -11.88
N ILE A 99 -0.14 -20.50 -12.22
CA ILE A 99 -0.65 -20.46 -13.59
C ILE A 99 -0.32 -19.10 -14.22
N ARG A 100 0.29 -19.12 -15.40
CA ARG A 100 0.50 -17.94 -16.24
C ARG A 100 -0.41 -18.04 -17.46
N ILE A 101 -1.25 -17.05 -17.67
CA ILE A 101 -2.07 -16.95 -18.88
C ILE A 101 -1.18 -16.49 -20.03
N GLU A 102 -1.22 -17.22 -21.14
CA GLU A 102 -0.44 -16.92 -22.34
C GLU A 102 -1.28 -16.40 -23.50
N VAL A 103 -2.54 -16.81 -23.56
CA VAL A 103 -3.45 -16.42 -24.65
C VAL A 103 -4.82 -16.10 -24.08
N ILE A 104 -5.42 -15.03 -24.55
CA ILE A 104 -6.83 -14.69 -24.35
C ILE A 104 -7.42 -14.33 -25.70
N GLU A 105 -8.28 -15.19 -26.23
CA GLU A 105 -9.01 -14.95 -27.49
C GLU A 105 -10.47 -14.65 -27.18
N LYS A 106 -10.95 -13.52 -27.69
CA LYS A 106 -12.37 -13.15 -27.59
C LYS A 106 -13.11 -13.68 -28.82
N ASN A 107 -14.06 -14.55 -28.60
CA ASN A 107 -15.09 -14.91 -29.56
C ASN A 107 -16.35 -14.08 -29.30
N GLN A 108 -17.39 -14.17 -30.17
CA GLN A 108 -18.57 -13.29 -30.11
C GLN A 108 -19.13 -13.14 -28.67
N ASP A 109 -19.36 -14.26 -27.98
CA ASP A 109 -20.02 -14.29 -26.64
C ASP A 109 -19.17 -15.00 -25.57
N SER A 110 -17.91 -15.29 -25.83
CA SER A 110 -17.04 -16.03 -24.93
C SER A 110 -15.56 -15.69 -25.08
N TYR A 111 -14.81 -16.08 -24.08
CA TYR A 111 -13.33 -16.04 -24.10
C TYR A 111 -12.78 -17.47 -24.12
N LEU A 112 -11.76 -17.70 -24.94
CA LEU A 112 -10.86 -18.83 -24.84
C LEU A 112 -9.57 -18.36 -24.17
N ILE A 113 -9.20 -19.02 -23.09
CA ILE A 113 -8.02 -18.69 -22.30
C ILE A 113 -7.11 -19.91 -22.33
N ARG A 114 -5.82 -19.73 -22.64
CA ARG A 114 -4.81 -20.81 -22.57
C ARG A 114 -3.72 -20.41 -21.59
N ASP A 115 -3.35 -21.36 -20.74
CA ASP A 115 -2.29 -21.20 -19.78
C ASP A 115 -0.94 -21.78 -20.26
N ASN A 116 0.10 -21.57 -19.45
CA ASN A 116 1.47 -22.05 -19.69
C ASN A 116 1.62 -23.59 -19.63
N ASN A 117 0.60 -24.33 -19.20
CA ASN A 117 0.56 -25.79 -19.22
C ASN A 117 -0.15 -26.30 -20.47
N GLY A 118 -0.66 -25.40 -21.33
CA GLY A 118 -1.44 -25.74 -22.52
C GLY A 118 -2.89 -26.09 -22.23
N GLU A 119 -3.38 -25.90 -21.00
CA GLU A 119 -4.79 -26.08 -20.67
C GLU A 119 -5.64 -24.95 -21.24
N GLU A 120 -6.84 -25.28 -21.73
CA GLU A 120 -7.79 -24.35 -22.30
C GLU A 120 -9.04 -24.21 -21.44
N TYR A 121 -9.43 -22.97 -21.20
CA TYR A 121 -10.63 -22.60 -20.45
C TYR A 121 -11.55 -21.79 -21.35
N ARG A 122 -12.86 -22.06 -21.30
CA ARG A 122 -13.89 -21.30 -21.99
C ARG A 122 -14.85 -20.67 -20.98
N THR A 123 -15.11 -19.37 -21.14
CA THR A 123 -15.99 -18.65 -20.23
C THR A 123 -16.74 -17.53 -20.95
N GLY A 124 -17.98 -17.26 -20.55
CA GLY A 124 -18.75 -16.09 -21.02
C GLY A 124 -18.36 -14.80 -20.30
N PHE A 125 -17.62 -14.87 -19.18
CA PHE A 125 -17.23 -13.71 -18.40
C PHE A 125 -15.78 -13.82 -17.92
N LEU A 126 -15.01 -12.77 -18.11
CA LEU A 126 -13.61 -12.68 -17.65
C LEU A 126 -13.43 -11.42 -16.78
N LEU A 127 -13.01 -11.59 -15.53
CA LEU A 127 -12.66 -10.50 -14.63
C LEU A 127 -11.13 -10.36 -14.56
N ASN A 128 -10.61 -9.22 -14.98
CA ASN A 128 -9.22 -8.86 -14.80
C ASN A 128 -9.05 -8.15 -13.44
N ALA A 129 -8.49 -8.84 -12.46
CA ALA A 129 -8.18 -8.33 -11.13
C ALA A 129 -6.67 -8.47 -10.83
N ALA A 130 -5.82 -8.28 -11.84
CA ALA A 130 -4.39 -8.60 -11.80
C ALA A 130 -3.51 -7.49 -11.19
N TYR A 131 -4.07 -6.44 -10.60
CA TYR A 131 -3.37 -5.34 -9.93
C TYR A 131 -2.27 -4.72 -10.82
N ALA A 132 -0.99 -4.85 -10.46
CA ALA A 132 0.12 -4.32 -11.27
C ALA A 132 0.25 -4.99 -12.65
N SER A 133 -0.35 -6.17 -12.87
CA SER A 133 -0.39 -6.87 -14.15
C SER A 133 -1.65 -6.61 -14.98
N THR A 134 -2.46 -5.61 -14.62
CA THR A 134 -3.71 -5.33 -15.34
C THR A 134 -3.48 -5.08 -16.83
N ASN A 135 -2.48 -4.28 -17.19
CA ASN A 135 -2.17 -3.96 -18.59
C ASN A 135 -1.61 -5.16 -19.37
N GLN A 136 -0.88 -6.08 -18.71
CA GLN A 136 -0.45 -7.34 -19.37
C GLN A 136 -1.67 -8.18 -19.77
N VAL A 137 -2.68 -8.30 -18.90
CA VAL A 137 -3.91 -9.02 -19.20
C VAL A 137 -4.72 -8.35 -20.31
N LEU A 138 -4.84 -7.01 -20.29
CA LEU A 138 -5.51 -6.24 -21.34
C LEU A 138 -4.84 -6.45 -22.70
N ARG A 139 -3.50 -6.42 -22.73
CA ARG A 139 -2.69 -6.67 -23.95
C ARG A 139 -2.94 -8.05 -24.51
N LEU A 140 -2.94 -9.09 -23.65
CA LEU A 140 -3.24 -10.45 -24.07
C LEU A 140 -4.64 -10.59 -24.67
N ALA A 141 -5.62 -9.84 -24.16
CA ALA A 141 -7.01 -9.86 -24.61
C ALA A 141 -7.27 -8.90 -25.80
N GLY A 142 -6.26 -8.17 -26.29
CA GLY A 142 -6.39 -7.23 -27.39
C GLY A 142 -7.17 -5.96 -27.04
N TYR A 143 -7.23 -5.61 -25.74
CA TYR A 143 -7.86 -4.37 -25.28
C TYR A 143 -6.83 -3.23 -25.14
N GLU A 144 -7.34 -1.99 -25.13
CA GLU A 144 -6.53 -0.81 -24.87
C GLU A 144 -6.04 -0.81 -23.41
N GLU A 145 -4.77 -0.45 -23.23
CA GLU A 145 -4.10 -0.38 -21.94
C GLU A 145 -4.35 0.96 -21.27
N PHE A 146 -4.49 0.98 -19.96
CA PHE A 146 -4.57 2.20 -19.17
C PHE A 146 -3.24 2.96 -19.12
N GLY A 147 -3.31 4.30 -18.95
CA GLY A 147 -2.17 5.10 -18.52
C GLY A 147 -1.92 4.84 -17.02
N ILE A 148 -0.89 4.07 -16.69
CA ILE A 148 -0.51 3.75 -15.32
C ILE A 148 0.93 4.19 -15.08
N LYS A 149 1.16 4.87 -13.96
CA LYS A 149 2.49 5.01 -13.35
C LYS A 149 2.70 3.83 -12.41
N TYR A 150 3.82 3.16 -12.53
CA TYR A 150 4.20 2.07 -11.62
C TYR A 150 5.31 2.53 -10.70
N GLU A 151 5.20 2.26 -9.42
CA GLU A 151 6.24 2.50 -8.43
C GLU A 151 6.69 1.16 -7.83
N LEU A 152 8.00 0.91 -7.83
CA LEU A 152 8.59 -0.17 -7.03
C LEU A 152 8.73 0.35 -5.60
N CYS A 153 7.82 -0.04 -4.73
CA CYS A 153 7.70 0.49 -3.37
C CYS A 153 8.24 -0.48 -2.32
N GLU A 154 8.79 0.09 -1.25
CA GLU A 154 9.16 -0.59 -0.02
C GLU A 154 8.26 -0.16 1.13
N ILE A 155 7.79 -1.12 1.92
CA ILE A 155 7.21 -0.90 3.26
C ILE A 155 8.18 -1.52 4.25
N ILE A 156 8.77 -0.72 5.12
CA ILE A 156 9.69 -1.19 6.15
C ILE A 156 8.91 -1.66 7.36
N LEU A 157 9.26 -2.82 7.90
CA LEU A 157 8.74 -3.34 9.15
C LEU A 157 9.73 -3.06 10.26
N CYS A 158 9.23 -2.48 11.36
CA CYS A 158 10.00 -2.10 12.53
C CYS A 158 9.52 -2.82 13.78
N GLU A 159 10.46 -3.26 14.61
CA GLU A 159 10.22 -3.50 16.02
C GLU A 159 10.18 -2.15 16.74
N VAL A 160 9.25 -1.98 17.68
CA VAL A 160 9.04 -0.72 18.39
C VAL A 160 9.05 -0.95 19.90
N ASN A 161 9.49 0.06 20.67
CA ASN A 161 9.38 0.01 22.12
C ASN A 161 7.93 0.17 22.58
N ASP A 162 7.67 -0.10 23.87
CA ASP A 162 6.33 -0.06 24.44
C ASP A 162 5.69 1.33 24.32
N ARG A 163 6.50 2.39 24.35
CA ARG A 163 6.02 3.76 24.20
C ARG A 163 5.47 4.06 22.82
N LEU A 164 6.18 3.65 21.77
CA LEU A 164 5.72 3.85 20.39
C LEU A 164 4.57 2.91 20.01
N ARG A 165 4.49 1.74 20.65
CA ARG A 165 3.43 0.76 20.37
C ARG A 165 2.02 1.31 20.55
N GLU A 166 1.85 2.29 21.45
CA GLU A 166 0.56 2.92 21.72
C GLU A 166 0.11 3.90 20.62
N TYR A 167 0.97 4.21 19.64
CA TYR A 167 0.74 5.29 18.67
C TYR A 167 0.96 4.85 17.23
N GLY A 168 0.24 5.55 16.34
CA GLY A 168 0.57 5.64 14.93
C GLY A 168 0.76 7.11 14.56
N PHE A 169 1.90 7.47 14.00
CA PHE A 169 2.22 8.83 13.62
C PHE A 169 2.23 8.98 12.09
N THR A 170 1.67 10.09 11.61
CA THR A 170 1.85 10.56 10.24
C THR A 170 2.12 12.06 10.28
N VAL A 171 3.27 12.46 9.79
CA VAL A 171 3.52 13.86 9.42
C VAL A 171 3.05 14.00 7.98
N MET A 172 2.10 14.90 7.73
CA MET A 172 1.38 14.91 6.46
C MET A 172 1.70 16.11 5.59
N ASP A 173 1.29 15.93 4.35
CA ASP A 173 1.16 16.92 3.30
C ASP A 173 2.49 17.49 2.82
N GLY A 174 3.41 16.56 2.52
CA GLY A 174 4.73 16.89 2.02
C GLY A 174 5.67 15.67 2.02
N PRO A 175 6.98 15.87 1.87
CA PRO A 175 7.98 14.79 1.77
C PRO A 175 8.31 14.19 3.14
N PHE A 176 7.28 13.74 3.86
CA PHE A 176 7.39 13.29 5.25
C PHE A 176 7.21 11.77 5.37
N PHE A 177 6.93 11.31 6.60
CA PHE A 177 6.87 9.89 6.94
C PHE A 177 5.57 9.51 7.65
N SER A 178 5.30 8.22 7.63
CA SER A 178 4.28 7.58 8.45
C SER A 178 4.87 6.37 9.15
N ILE A 179 4.66 6.24 10.46
CA ILE A 179 4.96 5.04 11.24
C ILE A 179 3.68 4.57 11.93
N MET A 180 3.22 3.37 11.58
CA MET A 180 1.89 2.89 11.93
C MET A 180 1.94 1.43 12.39
N PRO A 181 1.10 1.00 13.34
CA PRO A 181 0.92 -0.42 13.61
C PRO A 181 0.64 -1.20 12.32
N PHE A 182 1.38 -2.27 12.10
CA PHE A 182 1.22 -3.15 10.95
C PHE A 182 0.24 -4.29 11.27
N GLY A 183 -1.04 -4.01 11.07
CA GLY A 183 -2.11 -4.94 11.44
C GLY A 183 -2.07 -5.32 12.91
N LYS A 184 -2.13 -6.63 13.19
CA LYS A 184 -2.05 -7.23 14.53
C LYS A 184 -0.73 -7.94 14.79
N THR A 185 0.29 -7.67 14.01
CA THR A 185 1.60 -8.35 14.07
C THR A 185 2.45 -7.94 15.27
N GLY A 186 2.12 -6.83 15.94
CA GLY A 186 2.96 -6.21 16.97
C GLY A 186 4.10 -5.35 16.43
N MET A 187 4.32 -5.37 15.12
CA MET A 187 5.27 -4.50 14.41
C MET A 187 4.61 -3.20 13.96
N HIS A 188 5.44 -2.23 13.56
CA HIS A 188 5.01 -1.03 12.85
C HIS A 188 5.56 -1.02 11.44
N SER A 189 4.80 -0.45 10.50
CA SER A 189 5.29 -0.11 9.18
C SER A 189 5.83 1.31 9.17
N LEU A 190 7.00 1.51 8.56
CA LEU A 190 7.57 2.84 8.30
C LEU A 190 7.56 3.08 6.79
N THR A 191 7.00 4.20 6.38
CA THR A 191 6.92 4.64 4.99
C THR A 191 7.23 6.12 4.88
N SER A 192 7.65 6.57 3.70
CA SER A 192 7.91 7.97 3.40
C SER A 192 7.51 8.27 1.96
N VAL A 193 6.93 9.44 1.73
CA VAL A 193 6.58 9.88 0.36
C VAL A 193 7.82 9.87 -0.55
N THR A 194 8.98 10.28 -0.02
CA THR A 194 10.21 10.42 -0.80
C THR A 194 10.95 9.09 -1.02
N PHE A 195 10.96 8.21 0.00
CA PHE A 195 11.87 7.05 0.00
C PHE A 195 11.15 5.71 -0.16
N THR A 196 9.83 5.67 -0.03
CA THR A 196 9.05 4.45 -0.29
C THR A 196 9.14 3.99 -1.74
N PRO A 197 9.05 4.88 -2.77
CA PRO A 197 9.35 4.50 -4.14
C PRO A 197 10.87 4.41 -4.36
N HIS A 198 11.35 3.23 -4.75
CA HIS A 198 12.75 3.01 -5.17
C HIS A 198 12.96 3.30 -6.64
N ASP A 199 11.95 3.04 -7.45
CA ASP A 199 11.98 3.23 -8.90
C ASP A 199 10.58 3.51 -9.43
N THR A 200 10.49 4.19 -10.57
CA THR A 200 9.22 4.61 -11.17
C THR A 200 9.24 4.37 -12.67
N SER A 201 8.17 3.73 -13.18
CA SER A 201 7.96 3.51 -14.62
C SER A 201 6.67 4.16 -15.08
N TYR A 202 6.74 4.86 -16.22
CA TYR A 202 5.60 5.45 -16.92
C TYR A 202 5.23 4.69 -18.21
N ASP A 203 5.84 3.53 -18.42
CA ASP A 203 5.54 2.66 -19.53
C ASP A 203 4.16 2.00 -19.38
N LYS A 204 3.62 1.48 -20.47
CA LYS A 204 2.33 0.77 -20.47
C LYS A 204 2.32 -0.48 -19.57
N VAL A 205 3.47 -1.06 -19.36
CA VAL A 205 3.73 -2.15 -18.40
C VAL A 205 4.90 -1.75 -17.52
N PRO A 206 5.04 -2.28 -16.29
CA PRO A 206 6.11 -1.87 -15.40
C PRO A 206 7.49 -2.27 -15.94
N VAL A 207 8.33 -1.28 -16.21
CA VAL A 207 9.73 -1.45 -16.66
C VAL A 207 10.63 -0.86 -15.60
N PHE A 208 11.45 -1.70 -14.96
CA PHE A 208 12.37 -1.30 -13.90
C PHE A 208 13.78 -1.87 -14.15
N ASP A 209 14.81 -1.13 -13.77
CA ASP A 209 16.20 -1.54 -13.93
C ASP A 209 16.53 -2.88 -13.26
N CYS A 210 15.87 -3.18 -12.13
CA CYS A 210 16.06 -4.44 -11.41
C CYS A 210 15.70 -5.68 -12.24
N GLN A 211 14.79 -5.56 -13.22
CA GLN A 211 14.36 -6.69 -14.06
C GLN A 211 15.50 -7.25 -14.90
N SER A 212 16.41 -6.41 -15.39
CA SER A 212 17.58 -6.84 -16.16
C SER A 212 18.56 -7.68 -15.31
N ARG A 213 18.53 -7.50 -13.98
CA ARG A 213 19.38 -8.21 -13.01
C ARG A 213 18.68 -9.38 -12.32
N SER A 214 17.41 -9.62 -12.66
CA SER A 214 16.56 -10.64 -11.99
C SER A 214 16.79 -12.06 -12.46
N GLU A 215 17.78 -12.29 -13.35
CA GLU A 215 18.09 -13.63 -13.91
C GLU A 215 16.87 -14.32 -14.55
N GLY A 216 15.96 -13.53 -15.14
CA GLY A 216 14.73 -14.01 -15.74
C GLY A 216 13.56 -14.25 -14.78
N TYR A 217 13.75 -13.99 -13.49
CA TYR A 217 12.69 -14.13 -12.47
C TYR A 217 11.54 -13.14 -12.69
N CYS A 218 11.84 -11.94 -13.17
CA CYS A 218 10.86 -10.87 -13.39
C CYS A 218 11.12 -10.19 -14.74
N SER A 219 10.05 -9.86 -15.45
CA SER A 219 10.11 -9.07 -16.69
C SER A 219 8.88 -8.17 -16.81
N PRO A 220 8.88 -7.18 -17.72
CA PRO A 220 7.72 -6.30 -17.92
C PRO A 220 6.43 -7.03 -18.30
N VAL A 221 6.55 -8.20 -18.93
CA VAL A 221 5.40 -9.02 -19.38
C VAL A 221 5.05 -10.15 -18.41
N CYS A 222 5.93 -10.46 -17.45
CA CYS A 222 5.73 -11.51 -16.45
C CYS A 222 6.36 -11.08 -15.12
N LEU A 223 5.54 -10.47 -14.25
CA LEU A 223 6.02 -9.94 -12.97
C LEU A 223 6.26 -11.07 -11.96
N GLY A 224 7.43 -11.05 -11.34
CA GLY A 224 7.75 -11.87 -10.17
C GLY A 224 7.32 -11.21 -8.87
N ASN A 225 7.34 -11.95 -7.75
CA ASN A 225 7.15 -11.41 -6.42
C ASN A 225 8.42 -10.64 -5.99
N CYS A 226 8.29 -9.34 -5.77
CA CYS A 226 9.45 -8.50 -5.40
C CYS A 226 10.14 -8.95 -4.11
N ASN A 227 9.42 -9.58 -3.18
CA ASN A 227 10.02 -10.07 -1.93
C ASN A 227 10.95 -11.27 -2.12
N ASP A 228 10.74 -12.06 -3.18
CA ASP A 228 11.53 -13.24 -3.51
C ASP A 228 12.53 -12.99 -4.66
N CYS A 229 12.55 -11.75 -5.19
CA CYS A 229 13.36 -11.38 -6.34
C CYS A 229 14.86 -11.28 -5.98
N PRO A 230 15.78 -11.95 -6.72
CA PRO A 230 17.21 -11.85 -6.47
C PRO A 230 17.78 -10.43 -6.72
N ALA A 231 17.07 -9.62 -7.50
CA ALA A 231 17.43 -8.23 -7.80
C ALA A 231 16.65 -7.21 -6.95
N ARG A 232 16.09 -7.63 -5.82
CA ARG A 232 15.42 -6.74 -4.87
C ARG A 232 16.36 -5.59 -4.47
N PRO A 233 15.88 -4.33 -4.43
CA PRO A 233 16.70 -3.20 -3.97
C PRO A 233 17.17 -3.37 -2.53
N ASP A 234 18.27 -2.69 -2.18
CA ASP A 234 18.66 -2.50 -0.79
C ASP A 234 17.61 -1.65 -0.06
N THR A 235 17.45 -1.87 1.24
CA THR A 235 16.45 -1.13 2.02
C THR A 235 16.78 0.36 2.15
N ALA A 236 15.76 1.20 2.04
CA ALA A 236 15.83 2.63 2.31
C ALA A 236 15.67 2.97 3.82
N PHE A 237 15.68 1.96 4.71
CA PHE A 237 15.52 2.16 6.15
C PHE A 237 16.41 3.27 6.73
N PRO A 238 17.72 3.38 6.43
CA PRO A 238 18.55 4.44 7.01
C PRO A 238 18.03 5.85 6.71
N TYR A 239 17.47 6.07 5.52
CA TYR A 239 16.92 7.36 5.12
C TYR A 239 15.55 7.63 5.76
N MET A 240 14.67 6.65 5.77
CA MET A 240 13.34 6.77 6.39
C MET A 240 13.45 6.90 7.91
N ALA A 241 14.33 6.14 8.55
CA ALA A 241 14.60 6.24 9.98
C ALA A 241 15.13 7.62 10.36
N SER A 242 16.16 8.11 9.66
CA SER A 242 16.71 9.44 9.88
C SER A 242 15.65 10.55 9.75
N LEU A 243 14.74 10.42 8.78
CA LEU A 243 13.63 11.34 8.61
C LEU A 243 12.65 11.29 9.80
N ALA A 244 12.26 10.10 10.24
CA ALA A 244 11.35 9.92 11.37
C ALA A 244 11.97 10.40 12.69
N GLU A 245 13.22 10.03 12.95
CA GLU A 245 13.99 10.43 14.15
C GLU A 245 14.21 11.94 14.22
N LYS A 246 14.28 12.63 13.09
CA LYS A 246 14.36 14.08 13.04
C LYS A 246 13.13 14.74 13.69
N TYR A 247 11.96 14.13 13.55
CA TYR A 247 10.69 14.64 14.04
C TYR A 247 10.30 14.09 15.41
N LEU A 248 10.37 12.77 15.57
CA LEU A 248 9.91 12.09 16.79
C LEU A 248 10.81 12.41 17.98
N ARG A 249 10.22 12.46 19.17
CA ARG A 249 11.00 12.53 20.42
C ARG A 249 11.77 11.24 20.63
N ASP A 250 12.90 11.33 21.30
CA ASP A 250 13.85 10.22 21.49
C ASP A 250 13.26 9.04 22.30
N GLU A 251 12.14 9.24 22.99
CA GLU A 251 11.41 8.17 23.70
C GLU A 251 10.62 7.23 22.77
N PHE A 252 10.43 7.56 21.50
CA PHE A 252 9.77 6.74 20.50
C PHE A 252 10.81 5.98 19.67
N GLU A 253 11.21 4.81 20.18
CA GLU A 253 12.29 4.02 19.60
C GLU A 253 11.74 2.95 18.66
N PHE A 254 12.42 2.74 17.54
CA PHE A 254 12.14 1.69 16.58
C PHE A 254 13.44 1.19 15.94
N THR A 255 13.44 -0.06 15.53
CA THR A 255 14.57 -0.70 14.85
C THR A 255 14.09 -1.46 13.62
N TYR A 256 14.97 -1.58 12.63
CA TYR A 256 14.70 -2.35 11.42
C TYR A 256 14.44 -3.82 11.75
N LYS A 257 13.40 -4.38 11.14
CA LYS A 257 13.12 -5.82 11.22
C LYS A 257 13.18 -6.48 9.85
N ASP A 258 12.44 -5.94 8.88
CA ASP A 258 12.31 -6.50 7.54
C ASP A 258 11.77 -5.44 6.56
N SER A 259 11.75 -5.78 5.28
CA SER A 259 11.16 -4.95 4.23
C SER A 259 10.27 -5.77 3.32
N LEU A 260 9.11 -5.21 3.01
CA LEU A 260 8.17 -5.75 2.02
C LEU A 260 8.22 -4.89 0.76
N PHE A 261 8.48 -5.52 -0.37
CA PHE A 261 8.51 -4.84 -1.67
C PHE A 261 7.31 -5.21 -2.52
N SER A 262 6.79 -4.25 -3.24
CA SER A 262 5.69 -4.46 -4.19
C SER A 262 5.70 -3.42 -5.31
N MET A 263 5.12 -3.77 -6.45
CA MET A 263 4.84 -2.81 -7.52
C MET A 263 3.47 -2.19 -7.27
N LYS A 264 3.41 -0.87 -7.14
CA LYS A 264 2.18 -0.10 -6.91
C LYS A 264 1.75 0.56 -8.22
N PRO A 265 0.61 0.17 -8.82
CA PRO A 265 0.05 0.86 -9.96
C PRO A 265 -0.75 2.09 -9.50
N ILE A 266 -0.54 3.22 -10.18
CA ILE A 266 -1.26 4.48 -9.95
C ILE A 266 -1.80 4.94 -11.30
N LEU A 267 -3.10 5.20 -11.41
CA LEU A 267 -3.67 5.75 -12.64
C LEU A 267 -3.11 7.15 -12.90
N MET A 268 -2.57 7.38 -14.10
CA MET A 268 -1.96 8.68 -14.44
C MET A 268 -2.96 9.83 -14.40
N SER A 269 -4.26 9.57 -14.64
CA SER A 269 -5.33 10.56 -14.49
C SER A 269 -5.54 11.03 -13.05
N SER A 270 -5.07 10.27 -12.05
CA SER A 270 -5.20 10.57 -10.62
C SER A 270 -3.94 11.17 -10.01
N GLU A 271 -2.88 11.37 -10.80
CA GLU A 271 -1.58 11.83 -10.28
C GLU A 271 -1.55 13.33 -9.96
N ILE A 272 -2.43 14.12 -10.61
CA ILE A 272 -2.44 15.59 -10.47
C ILE A 272 -2.83 16.02 -9.04
N ASP A 273 -3.60 15.24 -8.33
CA ASP A 273 -4.13 15.57 -7.00
C ASP A 273 -3.87 14.47 -5.95
N ASP A 274 -3.00 13.49 -6.25
CA ASP A 274 -2.75 12.29 -5.44
C ASP A 274 -4.07 11.53 -5.08
N SER A 275 -5.15 11.86 -5.76
CA SER A 275 -6.42 11.18 -5.58
C SER A 275 -6.31 9.76 -6.14
N ARG A 276 -6.53 8.77 -5.26
CA ARG A 276 -6.63 7.38 -5.68
C ARG A 276 -8.05 7.14 -6.16
N PRO A 277 -8.25 6.54 -7.35
CA PRO A 277 -9.59 6.13 -7.73
C PRO A 277 -10.11 5.12 -6.70
N THR A 278 -11.20 5.47 -6.10
CA THR A 278 -11.96 4.60 -5.19
C THR A 278 -12.87 3.67 -5.97
#